data_6bd3e179166feae60b214df936f01fa7
#
_entry.id   6bd3e179166feae60b214df936f01fa7
#
_cell.length_a   1.000
_cell.length_b   1.000
_cell.length_c   1.000
_cell.angle_alpha   90.00
_cell.angle_beta   90.00
_cell.angle_gamma   90.00
#
_symmetry.space_group_name_H-M   'P 1'
#
loop_
_entity.id
_entity.type
_entity.pdbx_description
1 polymer ?
#
loop_
_entity_poly.entity_id
_entity_poly.type
_entity_poly.pdbx_seq_one_letter_code
_entity_poly.pdbx_strand_id
1 'polypeptide(L)'
;FYDIFEYEELVGVWKTVNARMYVCNAAAPLNGGLMPRCAVPLLRNILESADAAIEKGTPAADLRFGHDTHLIRLLALMQIEGCSNQEVDMEKFHLAWQDYRVSPMGANLQLIFYRDKKNDILVKFLLNECEVTLPLKSKMVPYYSWKEVETFLAEIIGKE
;
A
#
# COMPACT_ATOMS: atom_id res chain seq x y z
N PHE A 1 -12.98 -15.83 -23.76
CA PHE A 1 -11.84 -15.43 -24.62
C PHE A 1 -10.55 -16.22 -24.36
N TYR A 2 -10.41 -16.90 -23.22
CA TYR A 2 -9.21 -17.69 -22.88
C TYR A 2 -9.00 -18.93 -23.77
N ASP A 3 -10.03 -19.32 -24.48
CA ASP A 3 -10.04 -20.40 -25.49
C ASP A 3 -9.56 -19.96 -26.88
N ILE A 4 -9.30 -18.65 -27.06
CA ILE A 4 -8.87 -18.05 -28.34
C ILE A 4 -7.35 -17.77 -28.33
N PHE A 5 -6.76 -17.56 -27.14
CA PHE A 5 -5.37 -17.17 -27.00
C PHE A 5 -4.50 -18.32 -26.45
N GLU A 6 -3.29 -18.43 -26.96
CA GLU A 6 -2.28 -19.30 -26.37
C GLU A 6 -1.82 -18.73 -25.01
N TYR A 7 -1.34 -19.62 -24.14
CA TYR A 7 -0.90 -19.21 -22.80
C TYR A 7 0.21 -18.16 -22.82
N GLU A 8 1.18 -18.32 -23.71
CA GLU A 8 2.31 -17.41 -23.91
C GLU A 8 1.86 -16.01 -24.38
N GLU A 9 0.82 -15.93 -25.19
CA GLU A 9 0.21 -14.67 -25.61
C GLU A 9 -0.43 -13.94 -24.42
N LEU A 10 -1.20 -14.66 -23.61
CA LEU A 10 -1.81 -14.09 -22.40
C LEU A 10 -0.77 -13.59 -21.42
N VAL A 11 0.31 -14.35 -21.19
CA VAL A 11 1.43 -13.95 -20.34
C VAL A 11 2.13 -12.72 -20.92
N GLY A 12 2.32 -12.64 -22.22
CA GLY A 12 2.95 -11.49 -22.90
C GLY A 12 2.11 -10.21 -22.72
N VAL A 13 0.81 -10.30 -22.92
CA VAL A 13 -0.14 -9.18 -22.69
C VAL A 13 -0.10 -8.76 -21.23
N TRP A 14 -0.20 -9.71 -20.30
CA TRP A 14 -0.13 -9.40 -18.86
C TRP A 14 1.18 -8.71 -18.50
N LYS A 15 2.33 -9.22 -18.94
CA LYS A 15 3.64 -8.58 -18.66
C LYS A 15 3.67 -7.12 -19.12
N THR A 16 3.07 -6.82 -20.27
CA THR A 16 3.00 -5.45 -20.79
C THR A 16 2.15 -4.54 -19.90
N VAL A 17 0.98 -5.01 -19.47
CA VAL A 17 0.10 -4.26 -18.55
C VAL A 17 0.78 -4.08 -17.20
N ASN A 18 1.35 -5.16 -16.65
CA ASN A 18 2.06 -5.15 -15.38
C ASN A 18 3.26 -4.19 -15.41
N ALA A 19 4.04 -4.15 -16.51
CA ALA A 19 5.14 -3.20 -16.69
C ALA A 19 4.66 -1.74 -16.61
N ARG A 20 3.56 -1.43 -17.29
CA ARG A 20 2.95 -0.10 -17.23
C ARG A 20 2.53 0.23 -15.80
N MET A 21 1.84 -0.68 -15.11
CA MET A 21 1.39 -0.45 -13.73
C MET A 21 2.56 -0.25 -12.78
N TYR A 22 3.62 -1.07 -12.94
CA TYR A 22 4.84 -0.98 -12.15
C TYR A 22 5.55 0.36 -12.33
N VAL A 23 5.85 0.74 -13.57
CA VAL A 23 6.62 1.95 -13.87
C VAL A 23 5.83 3.22 -13.58
N CYS A 24 4.53 3.24 -13.90
CA CYS A 24 3.71 4.44 -13.77
C CYS A 24 3.08 4.63 -12.38
N ASN A 25 3.09 3.62 -11.50
CA ASN A 25 2.36 3.75 -10.23
C ASN A 25 3.09 3.17 -9.01
N ALA A 26 3.97 2.17 -9.18
CA ALA A 26 4.66 1.53 -8.06
C ALA A 26 6.04 2.17 -7.78
N ALA A 27 6.84 1.52 -6.92
CA ALA A 27 8.17 1.98 -6.53
C ALA A 27 9.27 1.61 -7.55
N ALA A 28 8.95 1.55 -8.84
CA ALA A 28 9.91 1.20 -9.89
C ALA A 28 11.09 2.18 -9.90
N PRO A 29 12.35 1.72 -9.93
CA PRO A 29 13.51 2.60 -9.99
C PRO A 29 13.49 3.55 -11.20
N LEU A 30 12.91 3.13 -12.32
CA LEU A 30 12.78 3.93 -13.55
C LEU A 30 11.97 5.23 -13.37
N ASN A 31 11.07 5.32 -12.38
CA ASN A 31 10.32 6.54 -12.13
C ASN A 31 10.97 7.44 -11.08
N GLY A 32 12.16 7.09 -10.58
CA GLY A 32 12.91 7.90 -9.62
C GLY A 32 12.21 8.09 -8.27
N GLY A 33 11.22 7.26 -7.92
CA GLY A 33 10.43 7.38 -6.69
C GLY A 33 9.33 8.45 -6.76
N LEU A 34 9.10 9.09 -7.91
CA LEU A 34 8.12 10.16 -8.05
C LEU A 34 6.67 9.65 -7.94
N MET A 35 6.40 8.47 -8.47
CA MET A 35 5.02 7.97 -8.53
C MET A 35 4.42 7.68 -7.15
N PRO A 36 5.11 7.00 -6.22
CA PRO A 36 4.62 6.89 -4.84
C PRO A 36 4.41 8.26 -4.17
N ARG A 37 5.28 9.24 -4.43
CA ARG A 37 5.17 10.60 -3.87
C ARG A 37 3.86 11.30 -4.21
N CYS A 38 3.23 10.97 -5.32
CA CYS A 38 1.90 11.49 -5.67
C CYS A 38 0.82 11.14 -4.63
N ALA A 39 1.02 10.13 -3.80
CA ALA A 39 0.09 9.75 -2.73
C ALA A 39 0.32 10.51 -1.41
N VAL A 40 1.32 11.38 -1.30
CA VAL A 40 1.60 12.16 -0.07
C VAL A 40 0.38 12.92 0.44
N PRO A 41 -0.38 13.67 -0.38
CA PRO A 41 -1.57 14.38 0.11
C PRO A 41 -2.64 13.41 0.67
N LEU A 42 -2.82 12.25 0.04
CA LEU A 42 -3.76 11.24 0.51
C LEU A 42 -3.30 10.64 1.84
N LEU A 43 -2.03 10.27 1.96
CA LEU A 43 -1.48 9.72 3.20
C LEU A 43 -1.59 10.72 4.35
N ARG A 44 -1.25 11.99 4.11
CA ARG A 44 -1.41 13.05 5.12
C ARG A 44 -2.85 13.15 5.62
N ASN A 45 -3.81 13.16 4.70
CA ASN A 45 -5.22 13.22 5.06
C ASN A 45 -5.71 11.96 5.79
N ILE A 46 -5.15 10.77 5.49
CA ILE A 46 -5.43 9.54 6.26
C ILE A 46 -4.94 9.68 7.71
N LEU A 47 -3.72 10.17 7.93
CA LEU A 47 -3.18 10.38 9.28
C LEU A 47 -4.03 11.38 10.08
N GLU A 48 -4.33 12.53 9.51
CA GLU A 48 -5.17 13.56 10.14
C GLU A 48 -6.56 13.03 10.51
N SER A 49 -7.18 12.23 9.62
CA SER A 49 -8.49 11.62 9.90
C SER A 49 -8.42 10.55 10.97
N ALA A 50 -7.36 9.76 10.99
CA ALA A 50 -7.15 8.72 12.01
C ALA A 50 -7.00 9.36 13.40
N ASP A 51 -6.14 10.37 13.52
CA ASP A 51 -5.94 11.07 14.80
C ASP A 51 -7.21 11.73 15.29
N ALA A 52 -7.95 12.40 14.39
CA ALA A 52 -9.23 13.01 14.74
C ALA A 52 -10.26 11.98 15.21
N ALA A 53 -10.32 10.80 14.57
CA ALA A 53 -11.22 9.73 14.96
C ALA A 53 -10.81 9.10 16.31
N ILE A 54 -9.51 8.92 16.54
CA ILE A 54 -8.95 8.40 17.78
C ILE A 54 -9.28 9.35 18.95
N GLU A 55 -9.10 10.66 18.75
CA GLU A 55 -9.35 11.68 19.76
C GLU A 55 -10.84 11.78 20.11
N LYS A 56 -11.70 11.84 19.09
CA LYS A 56 -13.14 12.06 19.23
C LYS A 56 -13.93 10.78 19.49
N GLY A 57 -13.37 9.60 19.19
CA GLY A 57 -14.07 8.31 19.18
C GLY A 57 -15.10 8.17 18.06
N THR A 58 -15.09 9.07 17.06
CA THR A 58 -15.98 9.09 15.91
C THR A 58 -15.25 9.65 14.67
N PRO A 59 -15.57 9.18 13.43
CA PRO A 59 -16.51 8.11 13.11
C PRO A 59 -15.94 6.72 13.47
N ALA A 60 -16.81 5.71 13.55
CA ALA A 60 -16.40 4.32 13.75
C ALA A 60 -15.70 3.72 12.51
N ALA A 61 -15.96 4.28 11.33
CA ALA A 61 -15.30 3.93 10.06
C ALA A 61 -15.20 5.16 9.16
N ASP A 62 -14.04 5.31 8.50
CA ASP A 62 -13.80 6.27 7.42
C ASP A 62 -13.52 5.46 6.15
N LEU A 63 -14.44 5.51 5.19
CA LEU A 63 -14.38 4.74 3.96
C LEU A 63 -14.00 5.65 2.79
N ARG A 64 -12.96 5.27 2.05
CA ARG A 64 -12.45 6.01 0.89
C ARG A 64 -12.51 5.14 -0.34
N PHE A 65 -12.99 5.70 -1.42
CA PHE A 65 -13.12 5.03 -2.71
C PHE A 65 -12.22 5.69 -3.74
N GLY A 66 -11.58 4.90 -4.56
CA GLY A 66 -10.65 5.40 -5.58
C GLY A 66 -10.32 4.33 -6.62
N HIS A 67 -9.32 4.63 -7.44
CA HIS A 67 -8.81 3.71 -8.45
C HIS A 67 -7.61 2.92 -7.91
N ASP A 68 -7.33 1.78 -8.54
CA ASP A 68 -6.16 0.93 -8.32
C ASP A 68 -4.85 1.72 -8.33
N THR A 69 -4.70 2.65 -9.27
CA THR A 69 -3.50 3.50 -9.39
C THR A 69 -3.23 4.35 -8.14
N HIS A 70 -4.28 4.82 -7.46
CA HIS A 70 -4.13 5.55 -6.19
C HIS A 70 -3.72 4.61 -5.06
N LEU A 71 -4.32 3.42 -5.02
CA LEU A 71 -3.99 2.41 -4.01
C LEU A 71 -2.55 1.94 -4.17
N ILE A 72 -2.12 1.59 -5.38
CA ILE A 72 -0.74 1.14 -5.65
C ILE A 72 0.29 2.19 -5.20
N ARG A 73 0.07 3.46 -5.51
CA ARG A 73 0.96 4.56 -5.08
C ARG A 73 1.00 4.70 -3.56
N LEU A 74 -0.16 4.61 -2.91
CA LEU A 74 -0.25 4.68 -1.45
C LEU A 74 0.48 3.53 -0.78
N LEU A 75 0.25 2.29 -1.23
CA LEU A 75 0.90 1.09 -0.72
C LEU A 75 2.43 1.15 -0.88
N ALA A 76 2.90 1.60 -2.05
CA ALA A 76 4.31 1.78 -2.34
C ALA A 76 4.93 2.88 -1.46
N LEU A 77 4.24 4.02 -1.26
CA LEU A 77 4.67 5.12 -0.40
C LEU A 77 4.79 4.67 1.07
N MET A 78 3.79 3.95 1.57
CA MET A 78 3.76 3.41 2.93
C MET A 78 4.74 2.26 3.14
N GLN A 79 5.39 1.77 2.09
CA GLN A 79 6.30 0.63 2.11
C GLN A 79 5.66 -0.66 2.64
N ILE A 80 4.40 -0.89 2.30
CA ILE A 80 3.68 -2.12 2.64
C ILE A 80 4.43 -3.31 2.02
N GLU A 81 4.59 -4.38 2.81
CA GLU A 81 5.26 -5.60 2.39
C GLU A 81 4.75 -6.12 1.03
N GLY A 82 5.67 -6.44 0.12
CA GLY A 82 5.37 -6.91 -1.24
C GLY A 82 4.92 -5.82 -2.22
N CYS A 83 4.54 -4.62 -1.76
CA CYS A 83 4.01 -3.56 -2.62
C CYS A 83 5.08 -2.55 -3.07
N SER A 84 6.18 -2.43 -2.31
CA SER A 84 7.28 -1.49 -2.59
C SER A 84 8.52 -2.16 -3.16
N ASN A 85 8.42 -3.41 -3.58
CA ASN A 85 9.52 -4.15 -4.18
C ASN A 85 10.06 -3.44 -5.41
N GLN A 86 11.40 -3.38 -5.50
CA GLN A 86 12.12 -2.74 -6.59
C GLN A 86 12.92 -3.76 -7.39
N GLU A 87 12.85 -3.65 -8.71
CA GLU A 87 13.66 -4.39 -9.65
C GLU A 87 14.03 -3.47 -10.82
N VAL A 88 15.32 -3.39 -11.13
CA VAL A 88 15.84 -2.57 -12.25
C VAL A 88 15.79 -3.29 -13.58
N ASP A 89 15.88 -4.62 -13.54
CA ASP A 89 15.82 -5.46 -14.73
C ASP A 89 14.38 -5.65 -15.18
N MET A 90 14.03 -4.97 -16.27
CA MET A 90 12.67 -5.00 -16.82
C MET A 90 12.30 -6.35 -17.45
N GLU A 91 13.21 -7.30 -17.55
CA GLU A 91 12.87 -8.67 -17.92
C GLU A 91 12.45 -9.50 -16.69
N LYS A 92 12.90 -9.09 -15.49
CA LYS A 92 12.65 -9.81 -14.22
C LYS A 92 11.67 -9.12 -13.28
N PHE A 93 11.32 -7.83 -13.51
CA PHE A 93 10.47 -7.07 -12.61
C PHE A 93 9.17 -7.79 -12.24
N HIS A 94 8.61 -8.55 -13.17
CA HIS A 94 7.37 -9.31 -12.97
C HIS A 94 7.50 -10.48 -11.98
N LEU A 95 8.72 -10.82 -11.57
CA LEU A 95 8.98 -11.77 -10.48
C LEU A 95 8.96 -11.08 -9.11
N ALA A 96 9.36 -9.81 -9.07
CA ALA A 96 9.44 -9.01 -7.86
C ALA A 96 8.13 -8.29 -7.54
N TRP A 97 7.38 -7.86 -8.56
CA TRP A 97 6.15 -7.10 -8.39
C TRP A 97 5.08 -7.53 -9.42
N GLN A 98 3.86 -7.68 -8.95
CA GLN A 98 2.73 -8.17 -9.74
C GLN A 98 1.47 -7.39 -9.37
N ASP A 99 0.87 -6.72 -10.34
CA ASP A 99 -0.31 -5.88 -10.18
C ASP A 99 -1.50 -6.62 -9.54
N TYR A 100 -1.77 -7.83 -9.98
CA TYR A 100 -2.90 -8.64 -9.48
C TYR A 100 -2.73 -9.11 -8.02
N ARG A 101 -1.50 -9.09 -7.47
CA ARG A 101 -1.25 -9.36 -6.05
C ARG A 101 -1.41 -8.13 -5.20
N VAL A 102 -1.01 -6.98 -5.74
CA VAL A 102 -1.03 -5.70 -5.04
C VAL A 102 -2.43 -5.09 -5.07
N SER A 103 -3.04 -5.05 -6.24
CA SER A 103 -4.34 -4.40 -6.45
C SER A 103 -5.25 -5.21 -7.39
N PRO A 104 -5.75 -6.39 -6.95
CA PRO A 104 -6.78 -7.14 -7.69
C PRO A 104 -8.09 -6.35 -7.75
N MET A 105 -9.09 -6.88 -8.47
CA MET A 105 -10.44 -6.30 -8.47
C MET A 105 -11.01 -6.28 -7.05
N GLY A 106 -11.54 -5.13 -6.65
CA GLY A 106 -12.05 -4.92 -5.28
C GLY A 106 -10.95 -4.76 -4.22
N ALA A 107 -9.71 -4.48 -4.65
CA ALA A 107 -8.59 -4.29 -3.73
C ALA A 107 -8.89 -3.23 -2.67
N ASN A 108 -8.43 -3.49 -1.46
CA ASN A 108 -8.60 -2.56 -0.35
C ASN A 108 -7.43 -2.63 0.64
N LEU A 109 -7.15 -1.49 1.25
CA LEU A 109 -6.25 -1.36 2.41
C LEU A 109 -7.10 -0.98 3.61
N GLN A 110 -6.97 -1.72 4.70
CA GLN A 110 -7.64 -1.45 5.96
C GLN A 110 -6.62 -1.13 7.04
N LEU A 111 -6.87 -0.05 7.78
CA LEU A 111 -6.19 0.30 9.01
C LEU A 111 -7.18 0.08 10.15
N ILE A 112 -6.97 -0.94 10.96
CA ILE A 112 -7.88 -1.31 12.04
C ILE A 112 -7.26 -0.90 13.37
N PHE A 113 -7.91 0.03 14.05
CA PHE A 113 -7.45 0.60 15.30
C PHE A 113 -8.06 -0.12 16.50
N TYR A 114 -7.24 -0.32 17.52
CA TYR A 114 -7.60 -0.92 18.78
C TYR A 114 -7.16 -0.02 19.91
N ARG A 115 -8.00 0.13 20.93
CA ARG A 115 -7.66 0.84 22.16
C ARG A 115 -7.59 -0.17 23.29
N ASP A 116 -6.47 -0.23 23.99
CA ASP A 116 -6.30 -1.11 25.12
C ASP A 116 -6.85 -0.50 26.43
N LYS A 117 -6.77 -1.28 27.52
CA LYS A 117 -7.23 -0.83 28.84
C LYS A 117 -6.41 0.33 29.43
N LYS A 118 -5.20 0.56 28.92
CA LYS A 118 -4.31 1.65 29.32
C LYS A 118 -4.46 2.89 28.42
N ASN A 119 -5.39 2.82 27.47
CA ASN A 119 -5.65 3.85 26.47
C ASN A 119 -4.55 3.94 25.39
N ASP A 120 -3.68 2.93 25.27
CA ASP A 120 -2.73 2.83 24.19
C ASP A 120 -3.45 2.46 22.90
N ILE A 121 -3.06 3.10 21.80
CA ILE A 121 -3.64 2.85 20.48
C ILE A 121 -2.72 1.94 19.68
N LEU A 122 -3.29 0.83 19.24
CA LEU A 122 -2.65 -0.11 18.35
C LEU A 122 -3.35 -0.07 16.98
N VAL A 123 -2.61 -0.34 15.93
CA VAL A 123 -3.13 -0.47 14.56
C VAL A 123 -2.65 -1.77 13.93
N LYS A 124 -3.51 -2.37 13.13
CA LYS A 124 -3.23 -3.53 12.28
C LYS A 124 -3.57 -3.18 10.84
N PHE A 125 -2.77 -3.66 9.90
CA PHE A 125 -2.96 -3.44 8.47
C PHE A 125 -3.43 -4.72 7.79
N LEU A 126 -4.49 -4.60 6.98
CA LEU A 126 -4.90 -5.66 6.05
C LEU A 126 -4.85 -5.11 4.63
N LEU A 127 -4.28 -5.88 3.73
CA LEU A 127 -4.36 -5.66 2.29
C LEU A 127 -5.11 -6.82 1.67
N ASN A 128 -6.19 -6.54 0.97
CA ASN A 128 -7.03 -7.57 0.34
C ASN A 128 -7.41 -8.67 1.35
N GLU A 129 -7.85 -8.28 2.55
CA GLU A 129 -8.27 -9.11 3.69
C GLU A 129 -7.13 -9.94 4.34
N CYS A 130 -5.90 -9.83 3.86
CA CYS A 130 -4.73 -10.50 4.43
C CYS A 130 -3.89 -9.55 5.27
N GLU A 131 -3.37 -10.04 6.40
CA GLU A 131 -2.45 -9.27 7.24
C GLU A 131 -1.16 -8.94 6.49
N VAL A 132 -0.76 -7.67 6.53
CA VAL A 132 0.47 -7.18 5.92
C VAL A 132 1.29 -6.41 6.93
N THR A 133 2.60 -6.31 6.65
CA THR A 133 3.55 -5.66 7.55
C THR A 133 4.10 -4.36 6.97
N LEU A 134 4.52 -3.49 7.88
CA LEU A 134 5.35 -2.32 7.63
C LEU A 134 6.82 -2.65 7.97
N PRO A 135 7.81 -1.92 7.42
CA PRO A 135 9.22 -2.09 7.78
C PRO A 135 9.52 -1.49 9.17
N LEU A 136 8.66 -1.75 10.12
CA LEU A 136 8.76 -1.35 11.52
C LEU A 136 8.91 -2.57 12.42
N LYS A 137 9.76 -2.47 13.42
CA LYS A 137 9.85 -3.51 14.45
C LYS A 137 8.67 -3.39 15.40
N SER A 138 7.87 -4.45 15.52
CA SER A 138 6.84 -4.55 16.53
C SER A 138 7.08 -5.71 17.47
N LYS A 139 6.77 -5.50 18.75
CA LYS A 139 6.79 -6.56 19.77
C LYS A 139 5.53 -7.44 19.73
N MET A 140 4.51 -7.02 19.01
CA MET A 140 3.18 -7.64 18.98
C MET A 140 2.62 -7.79 17.55
N VAL A 141 3.47 -8.22 16.59
CA VAL A 141 3.02 -8.49 15.21
C VAL A 141 1.74 -9.34 15.25
N PRO A 142 0.69 -9.01 14.49
CA PRO A 142 0.60 -8.00 13.42
C PRO A 142 0.21 -6.57 13.87
N TYR A 143 0.24 -6.28 15.16
CA TYR A 143 -0.13 -4.99 15.72
C TYR A 143 1.09 -4.08 15.86
N TYR A 144 0.89 -2.79 15.61
CA TYR A 144 1.88 -1.74 15.78
C TYR A 144 1.34 -0.66 16.72
N SER A 145 2.21 0.00 17.48
CA SER A 145 1.86 1.25 18.17
C SER A 145 1.50 2.31 17.12
N TRP A 146 0.32 2.93 17.25
CA TRP A 146 -0.08 4.00 16.32
C TRP A 146 0.94 5.13 16.29
N LYS A 147 1.44 5.54 17.44
CA LYS A 147 2.46 6.58 17.53
C LYS A 147 3.75 6.26 16.74
N GLU A 148 4.19 5.01 16.74
CA GLU A 148 5.37 4.59 15.97
C GLU A 148 5.07 4.59 14.46
N VAL A 149 3.89 4.14 14.07
CA VAL A 149 3.43 4.17 12.67
C VAL A 149 3.27 5.60 12.18
N GLU A 150 2.61 6.46 12.95
CA GLU A 150 2.43 7.88 12.64
C GLU A 150 3.78 8.57 12.42
N THR A 151 4.74 8.38 13.34
CA THR A 151 6.09 8.93 13.22
C THR A 151 6.77 8.45 11.93
N PHE A 152 6.75 7.16 11.67
CA PHE A 152 7.34 6.57 10.47
C PHE A 152 6.73 7.13 9.17
N LEU A 153 5.40 7.22 9.11
CA LEU A 153 4.72 7.73 7.93
C LEU A 153 4.90 9.25 7.77
N ALA A 154 4.97 9.99 8.86
CA ALA A 154 5.29 11.42 8.84
C ALA A 154 6.73 11.67 8.32
N GLU A 155 7.70 10.84 8.70
CA GLU A 155 9.06 10.91 8.14
C GLU A 155 9.08 10.64 6.63
N ILE A 156 8.27 9.67 6.14
CA ILE A 156 8.13 9.40 4.71
C ILE A 156 7.55 10.62 3.98
N ILE A 157 6.53 11.26 4.53
CA ILE A 157 5.90 12.45 3.97
C ILE A 157 6.90 13.62 3.91
N GLY A 158 7.75 13.77 4.92
CA GLY A 158 8.72 14.87 5.05
C GLY A 158 9.99 14.72 4.20
N LYS A 159 10.27 13.56 3.61
CA LYS A 159 11.41 13.36 2.69
C LYS A 159 11.10 14.06 1.36
N GLU A 160 11.88 15.09 1.02
CA GLU A 160 11.85 15.77 -0.29
C GLU A 160 12.59 14.97 -1.37
#